data_9aa7a3f3286e13320e850e78e53893db
#
_entry.id   9aa7a3f3286e13320e850e78e53893db
#
_cell.length_a   1.000
_cell.length_b   1.000
_cell.length_c   1.000
_cell.angle_alpha   90.00
_cell.angle_beta   90.00
_cell.angle_gamma   90.00
#
_symmetry.space_group_name_H-M   'P 1'
#
loop_
_entity.id
_entity.type
_entity.pdbx_description
1 polymer ?
#
loop_
_entity_poly.entity_id
_entity_poly.type
_entity_poly.pdbx_seq_one_letter_code
_entity_poly.pdbx_strand_id
1 'polypeptide(L)'
;MKNTNLVRIEVIFFSSNHWYSKIIKWFCGLFRKNKQDSFVPSHVGININGKFREALTSGFVQTKLSNYKKENIRKFISYRADAQSIKEGLKEFNNCWCKPYGWLALLSGAIYTVTNKQTYSDGEDTMDCSEAVTRILRAFGYNICEDVEPDSITPEILYEELKEKWD
;
A
#
# COMPACT_ATOMS: atom_id res chain seq x y z
N MET A 1 -3.68 -4.04 35.61
CA MET A 1 -4.22 -4.06 34.26
C MET A 1 -3.14 -3.47 33.36
N LYS A 2 -2.51 -4.26 32.44
CA LYS A 2 -1.57 -3.73 31.46
C LYS A 2 -2.39 -2.92 30.45
N ASN A 3 -2.18 -1.61 30.41
CA ASN A 3 -2.65 -0.77 29.28
C ASN A 3 -1.94 -1.27 28.03
N THR A 4 -2.55 -2.20 27.33
CA THR A 4 -2.08 -2.57 26.00
C THR A 4 -2.42 -1.40 25.08
N ASN A 5 -1.42 -0.58 24.76
CA ASN A 5 -1.54 0.48 23.78
C ASN A 5 -1.80 -0.17 22.40
N LEU A 6 -3.06 -0.45 22.13
CA LEU A 6 -3.49 -1.06 20.87
C LEU A 6 -3.39 0.00 19.77
N VAL A 7 -2.56 -0.27 18.76
CA VAL A 7 -2.45 0.60 17.58
C VAL A 7 -3.37 0.08 16.49
N ARG A 8 -4.28 0.94 16.03
CA ARG A 8 -5.17 0.66 14.90
C ARG A 8 -4.48 1.04 13.60
N ILE A 9 -4.46 0.08 12.69
CA ILE A 9 -3.86 0.21 11.36
C ILE A 9 -4.97 -0.05 10.34
N GLU A 10 -5.18 0.91 9.44
CA GLU A 10 -6.14 0.78 8.34
C GLU A 10 -5.39 0.92 7.02
N VAL A 11 -5.45 -0.09 6.17
CA VAL A 11 -5.00 -0.01 4.78
C VAL A 11 -6.20 0.35 3.91
N ILE A 12 -6.08 1.40 3.13
CA ILE A 12 -7.19 2.00 2.40
C ILE A 12 -6.88 2.02 0.92
N PHE A 13 -7.62 1.24 0.16
CA PHE A 13 -7.51 1.16 -1.30
C PHE A 13 -8.52 2.07 -1.98
N PHE A 14 -8.09 2.66 -3.08
CA PHE A 14 -8.89 3.57 -3.89
C PHE A 14 -8.99 3.08 -5.32
N SER A 15 -10.18 3.17 -5.89
CA SER A 15 -10.43 2.95 -7.30
C SER A 15 -10.72 4.29 -7.96
N SER A 16 -9.68 4.96 -8.48
CA SER A 16 -9.78 6.28 -9.10
C SER A 16 -10.04 6.19 -10.60
N ASN A 17 -10.64 7.25 -11.19
CA ASN A 17 -10.87 7.37 -12.63
C ASN A 17 -9.94 8.38 -13.32
N HIS A 18 -8.88 8.86 -12.64
CA HIS A 18 -7.86 9.69 -13.28
C HIS A 18 -7.14 8.93 -14.40
N TRP A 19 -6.55 9.64 -15.37
CA TRP A 19 -5.95 9.03 -16.54
C TRP A 19 -4.82 8.04 -16.20
N TYR A 20 -3.96 8.36 -15.22
CA TYR A 20 -2.91 7.46 -14.73
C TYR A 20 -3.47 6.24 -14.01
N SER A 21 -4.56 6.41 -13.25
CA SER A 21 -5.27 5.30 -12.61
C SER A 21 -5.90 4.36 -13.64
N LYS A 22 -6.34 4.88 -14.79
CA LYS A 22 -6.83 4.04 -15.90
C LYS A 22 -5.72 3.17 -16.48
N ILE A 23 -4.51 3.70 -16.60
CA ILE A 23 -3.34 2.93 -17.05
C ILE A 23 -3.01 1.83 -16.04
N ILE A 24 -2.93 2.16 -14.75
CA ILE A 24 -2.70 1.18 -13.67
C ILE A 24 -3.78 0.11 -13.68
N LYS A 25 -5.06 0.49 -13.73
CA LYS A 25 -6.19 -0.44 -13.79
C LYS A 25 -6.15 -1.34 -15.03
N TRP A 26 -5.74 -0.80 -16.17
CA TRP A 26 -5.62 -1.58 -17.39
C TRP A 26 -4.55 -2.66 -17.25
N PHE A 27 -3.36 -2.30 -16.73
CA PHE A 27 -2.31 -3.27 -16.42
C PHE A 27 -2.75 -4.31 -15.39
N CYS A 28 -3.28 -3.87 -14.25
CA CYS A 28 -3.78 -4.77 -13.20
C CYS A 28 -4.91 -5.67 -13.71
N GLY A 29 -5.83 -5.13 -14.51
CA GLY A 29 -6.96 -5.87 -15.07
C GLY A 29 -6.60 -6.97 -16.06
N LEU A 30 -5.49 -6.81 -16.81
CA LEU A 30 -4.99 -7.83 -17.75
C LEU A 30 -4.52 -9.10 -17.03
N PHE A 31 -3.99 -8.98 -15.81
CA PHE A 31 -3.32 -10.05 -15.09
C PHE A 31 -4.01 -10.46 -13.79
N ARG A 32 -5.21 -9.94 -13.58
CA ARG A 32 -5.99 -10.18 -12.38
C ARG A 32 -6.36 -11.65 -12.22
N LYS A 33 -5.98 -12.24 -11.06
CA LYS A 33 -6.28 -13.65 -10.73
C LYS A 33 -7.77 -13.86 -10.44
N ASN A 34 -8.44 -12.90 -9.79
CA ASN A 34 -9.85 -13.01 -9.41
C ASN A 34 -10.72 -11.99 -10.16
N LYS A 35 -11.35 -12.42 -11.27
CA LYS A 35 -12.21 -11.58 -12.10
C LYS A 35 -13.63 -11.33 -11.52
N GLN A 36 -13.96 -11.93 -10.37
CA GLN A 36 -15.30 -11.79 -9.77
C GLN A 36 -15.46 -10.50 -8.97
N ASP A 37 -14.38 -9.93 -8.45
CA ASP A 37 -14.45 -8.66 -7.74
C ASP A 37 -14.45 -7.49 -8.73
N SER A 38 -15.47 -6.63 -8.67
CA SER A 38 -15.60 -5.44 -9.54
C SER A 38 -14.68 -4.29 -9.11
N PHE A 39 -14.13 -4.34 -7.88
CA PHE A 39 -13.23 -3.31 -7.36
C PHE A 39 -11.80 -3.56 -7.88
N VAL A 40 -11.27 -2.60 -8.63
CA VAL A 40 -9.88 -2.61 -9.12
C VAL A 40 -9.12 -1.49 -8.43
N PRO A 41 -8.24 -1.80 -7.48
CA PRO A 41 -7.45 -0.78 -6.81
C PRO A 41 -6.45 -0.13 -7.78
N SER A 42 -6.32 1.18 -7.72
CA SER A 42 -5.35 1.95 -8.50
C SER A 42 -4.44 2.79 -7.61
N HIS A 43 -4.71 2.81 -6.32
CA HIS A 43 -3.96 3.54 -5.32
C HIS A 43 -4.23 2.97 -3.93
N VAL A 44 -3.27 3.14 -3.03
CA VAL A 44 -3.37 2.70 -1.63
C VAL A 44 -2.72 3.72 -0.70
N GLY A 45 -3.30 3.86 0.48
CA GLY A 45 -2.74 4.63 1.57
C GLY A 45 -2.92 3.91 2.91
N ILE A 46 -2.31 4.43 3.95
CA ILE A 46 -2.34 3.84 5.29
C ILE A 46 -2.75 4.88 6.34
N ASN A 47 -3.66 4.49 7.23
CA ASN A 47 -4.08 5.31 8.37
C ASN A 47 -3.65 4.62 9.67
N ILE A 48 -2.85 5.30 10.45
CA ILE A 48 -2.39 4.83 11.76
C ILE A 48 -2.86 5.81 12.82
N ASN A 49 -3.74 5.34 13.70
CA ASN A 49 -4.31 6.14 14.79
C ASN A 49 -4.88 7.51 14.32
N GLY A 50 -5.58 7.52 13.19
CA GLY A 50 -6.22 8.72 12.63
C GLY A 50 -5.31 9.60 11.75
N LYS A 51 -4.03 9.24 11.57
CA LYS A 51 -3.11 9.91 10.64
C LYS A 51 -3.09 9.16 9.31
N PHE A 52 -3.84 9.63 8.33
CA PHE A 52 -3.87 9.05 6.99
C PHE A 52 -2.74 9.62 6.13
N ARG A 53 -1.91 8.74 5.56
CA ARG A 53 -0.80 9.07 4.65
C ARG A 53 -0.85 8.21 3.39
N GLU A 54 -0.37 8.79 2.31
CA GLU A 54 -0.34 8.18 0.99
C GLU A 54 0.78 8.74 0.14
N ALA A 55 1.29 7.96 -0.82
CA ALA A 55 2.29 8.45 -1.77
C ALA A 55 1.56 9.10 -2.96
N LEU A 56 1.79 10.40 -3.13
CA LEU A 56 1.32 11.21 -4.26
C LEU A 56 2.53 11.71 -5.05
N THR A 57 2.29 12.40 -6.17
CA THR A 57 3.36 13.05 -6.95
C THR A 57 4.23 14.01 -6.14
N SER A 58 3.69 14.54 -5.04
CA SER A 58 4.40 15.38 -4.06
C SER A 58 5.18 14.58 -3.00
N GLY A 59 5.20 13.25 -3.08
CA GLY A 59 5.83 12.35 -2.13
C GLY A 59 4.84 11.69 -1.16
N PHE A 60 5.37 11.00 -0.14
CA PHE A 60 4.57 10.37 0.90
C PHE A 60 4.10 11.40 1.92
N VAL A 61 2.84 11.80 1.84
CA VAL A 61 2.28 12.95 2.54
C VAL A 61 1.02 12.60 3.33
N GLN A 62 0.71 13.42 4.34
CA GLN A 62 -0.54 13.32 5.07
C GLN A 62 -1.65 14.07 4.33
N THR A 63 -2.76 13.39 4.08
CA THR A 63 -3.94 13.95 3.43
C THR A 63 -5.20 13.70 4.25
N LYS A 64 -6.34 14.19 3.74
CA LYS A 64 -7.65 13.95 4.36
C LYS A 64 -8.42 12.90 3.58
N LEU A 65 -8.85 11.84 4.25
CA LEU A 65 -9.66 10.79 3.63
C LEU A 65 -10.97 11.31 3.04
N SER A 66 -11.49 12.44 3.54
CA SER A 66 -12.66 13.13 3.00
C SER A 66 -12.50 13.65 1.57
N ASN A 67 -11.27 13.69 1.05
CA ASN A 67 -11.00 14.06 -0.34
C ASN A 67 -11.44 12.99 -1.35
N TYR A 68 -11.77 11.79 -0.86
CA TYR A 68 -12.12 10.64 -1.68
C TYR A 68 -13.60 10.28 -1.54
N LYS A 69 -14.22 9.85 -2.65
CA LYS A 69 -15.59 9.37 -2.66
C LYS A 69 -15.66 7.99 -2.00
N LYS A 70 -16.65 7.79 -1.12
CA LYS A 70 -16.80 6.56 -0.31
C LYS A 70 -17.01 5.29 -1.16
N GLU A 71 -17.72 5.38 -2.27
CA GLU A 71 -18.01 4.25 -3.16
C GLU A 71 -16.76 3.66 -3.84
N ASN A 72 -15.70 4.43 -3.90
CA ASN A 72 -14.44 4.04 -4.54
C ASN A 72 -13.36 3.61 -3.53
N ILE A 73 -13.77 3.25 -2.31
CA ILE A 73 -12.85 2.91 -1.23
C ILE A 73 -13.12 1.49 -0.74
N ARG A 74 -12.04 0.73 -0.48
CA ARG A 74 -12.05 -0.49 0.33
C ARG A 74 -11.06 -0.34 1.46
N LYS A 75 -11.39 -0.89 2.65
CA LYS A 75 -10.58 -0.77 3.86
C LYS A 75 -10.36 -2.13 4.48
N PHE A 76 -9.12 -2.38 4.87
CA PHE A 76 -8.73 -3.48 5.73
C PHE A 76 -8.22 -2.91 7.05
N ILE A 77 -8.66 -3.49 8.17
CA ILE A 77 -8.36 -2.98 9.51
C ILE A 77 -7.71 -4.08 10.33
N SER A 78 -6.57 -3.75 10.94
CA SER A 78 -5.90 -4.62 11.89
C SER A 78 -5.42 -3.85 13.10
N TYR A 79 -5.01 -4.59 14.14
CA TYR A 79 -4.56 -4.03 15.41
C TYR A 79 -3.25 -4.66 15.84
N ARG A 80 -2.35 -3.86 16.39
CA ARG A 80 -1.10 -4.35 17.00
C ARG A 80 -1.02 -3.96 18.47
N ALA A 81 -0.59 -4.91 19.30
CA ALA A 81 -0.37 -4.74 20.72
C ALA A 81 1.09 -4.95 21.13
N ASP A 82 1.91 -5.61 20.28
CA ASP A 82 3.31 -5.84 20.56
C ASP A 82 4.11 -4.54 20.49
N ALA A 83 4.77 -4.18 21.57
CA ALA A 83 5.45 -2.90 21.73
C ALA A 83 6.63 -2.72 20.75
N GLN A 84 7.35 -3.81 20.42
CA GLN A 84 8.50 -3.74 19.51
C GLN A 84 8.01 -3.51 18.07
N SER A 85 7.05 -4.29 17.61
CA SER A 85 6.46 -4.14 16.29
C SER A 85 5.80 -2.76 16.10
N ILE A 86 5.14 -2.23 17.15
CA ILE A 86 4.58 -0.87 17.13
C ILE A 86 5.69 0.17 16.97
N LYS A 87 6.78 0.04 17.73
CA LYS A 87 7.91 0.99 17.66
C LYS A 87 8.53 1.00 16.26
N GLU A 88 8.79 -0.18 15.69
CA GLU A 88 9.40 -0.31 14.36
C GLU A 88 8.45 0.18 13.26
N GLY A 89 7.19 -0.20 13.31
CA GLY A 89 6.18 0.25 12.36
C GLY A 89 5.97 1.77 12.37
N LEU A 90 5.91 2.39 13.55
CA LEU A 90 5.81 3.84 13.67
C LEU A 90 7.08 4.56 13.22
N LYS A 91 8.26 3.95 13.44
CA LYS A 91 9.52 4.46 12.91
C LYS A 91 9.50 4.47 11.39
N GLU A 92 9.12 3.35 10.76
CA GLU A 92 9.06 3.26 9.29
C GLU A 92 7.98 4.20 8.71
N PHE A 93 6.82 4.31 9.34
CA PHE A 93 5.78 5.27 8.97
C PHE A 93 6.29 6.73 8.95
N ASN A 94 7.23 7.07 9.84
CA ASN A 94 7.86 8.38 9.85
C ASN A 94 9.04 8.49 8.88
N ASN A 95 9.82 7.41 8.66
CA ASN A 95 10.90 7.37 7.70
C ASN A 95 10.41 7.56 6.25
N CYS A 96 9.23 7.06 5.94
CA CYS A 96 8.59 7.26 4.63
C CYS A 96 8.18 8.73 4.38
N TRP A 97 8.07 9.56 5.42
CA TRP A 97 7.58 10.94 5.32
C TRP A 97 8.41 11.79 4.35
N CYS A 98 7.72 12.46 3.43
CA CYS A 98 8.32 13.33 2.42
C CYS A 98 9.27 12.64 1.41
N LYS A 99 9.35 11.30 1.38
CA LYS A 99 10.08 10.64 0.30
C LYS A 99 9.43 10.95 -1.05
N PRO A 100 10.21 11.26 -2.09
CA PRO A 100 9.69 11.54 -3.43
C PRO A 100 8.95 10.33 -4.01
N TYR A 101 8.07 10.58 -4.98
CA TYR A 101 7.32 9.52 -5.64
C TYR A 101 8.19 8.72 -6.62
N GLY A 102 8.17 7.38 -6.49
CA GLY A 102 8.92 6.44 -7.32
C GLY A 102 8.17 6.05 -8.60
N TRP A 103 8.43 6.73 -9.71
CA TRP A 103 7.83 6.40 -11.00
C TRP A 103 8.37 5.09 -11.60
N LEU A 104 9.63 4.75 -11.34
CA LEU A 104 10.25 3.51 -11.81
C LEU A 104 9.71 2.29 -11.08
N ALA A 105 9.35 2.41 -9.81
CA ALA A 105 8.69 1.35 -9.05
C ALA A 105 7.33 0.98 -9.66
N LEU A 106 6.54 1.96 -10.10
CA LEU A 106 5.30 1.69 -10.84
C LEU A 106 5.52 0.85 -12.10
N LEU A 107 6.59 1.15 -12.84
CA LEU A 107 6.95 0.40 -14.05
C LEU A 107 7.43 -1.02 -13.70
N SER A 108 8.26 -1.16 -12.66
CA SER A 108 8.72 -2.44 -12.13
C SER A 108 7.55 -3.32 -11.70
N GLY A 109 6.62 -2.78 -10.93
CA GLY A 109 5.40 -3.48 -10.53
C GLY A 109 4.54 -3.94 -11.72
N ALA A 110 4.41 -3.13 -12.75
CA ALA A 110 3.70 -3.51 -13.97
C ALA A 110 4.40 -4.66 -14.70
N ILE A 111 5.73 -4.62 -14.83
CA ILE A 111 6.52 -5.68 -15.46
C ILE A 111 6.46 -6.96 -14.61
N TYR A 112 6.59 -6.85 -13.29
CA TYR A 112 6.47 -7.98 -12.37
C TYR A 112 5.12 -8.69 -12.53
N THR A 113 4.04 -7.93 -12.60
CA THR A 113 2.67 -8.47 -12.77
C THR A 113 2.54 -9.31 -14.06
N VAL A 114 3.27 -8.92 -15.13
CA VAL A 114 3.24 -9.63 -16.43
C VAL A 114 4.19 -10.83 -16.47
N THR A 115 5.41 -10.65 -15.97
CA THR A 115 6.53 -11.58 -16.22
C THR A 115 6.91 -12.42 -15.02
N ASN A 116 6.40 -12.07 -13.84
CA ASN A 116 6.82 -12.60 -12.54
C ASN A 116 8.35 -12.43 -12.30
N LYS A 117 8.97 -11.43 -12.94
CA LYS A 117 10.39 -11.09 -12.80
C LYS A 117 10.55 -9.69 -12.26
N GLN A 118 11.33 -9.56 -11.20
CA GLN A 118 11.76 -8.27 -10.68
C GLN A 118 12.76 -7.64 -11.65
N THR A 119 12.56 -6.38 -12.02
CA THR A 119 13.37 -5.77 -13.08
C THR A 119 14.08 -4.49 -12.68
N TYR A 120 13.49 -3.64 -11.86
CA TYR A 120 14.06 -2.35 -11.50
C TYR A 120 13.73 -2.01 -10.05
N SER A 121 14.72 -1.47 -9.33
CA SER A 121 14.54 -0.74 -8.08
C SER A 121 15.00 0.70 -8.31
N ASP A 122 14.22 1.67 -7.91
CA ASP A 122 14.63 3.08 -7.90
C ASP A 122 15.29 3.52 -6.59
N GLY A 123 15.66 2.51 -5.78
CA GLY A 123 16.41 2.68 -4.55
C GLY A 123 15.55 3.09 -3.35
N GLU A 124 16.20 3.34 -2.23
CA GLU A 124 15.52 3.69 -0.97
C GLU A 124 15.04 5.14 -0.89
N ASP A 125 15.42 5.98 -1.85
CA ASP A 125 15.18 7.42 -1.82
C ASP A 125 13.83 7.84 -2.40
N THR A 126 13.22 6.98 -3.22
CA THR A 126 11.88 7.19 -3.80
C THR A 126 10.92 6.13 -3.31
N MET A 127 9.60 6.33 -3.51
CA MET A 127 8.60 5.42 -2.99
C MET A 127 7.27 5.56 -3.74
N ASP A 128 6.69 4.43 -4.15
CA ASP A 128 5.31 4.41 -4.62
C ASP A 128 4.30 4.13 -3.49
N CYS A 129 3.01 4.11 -3.83
CA CYS A 129 1.96 3.96 -2.82
C CYS A 129 1.91 2.54 -2.22
N SER A 130 2.09 1.51 -3.01
CA SER A 130 2.06 0.11 -2.56
C SER A 130 3.35 -0.28 -1.83
N GLU A 131 4.48 0.19 -2.32
CA GLU A 131 5.77 0.02 -1.65
C GLU A 131 5.76 0.61 -0.24
N ALA A 132 5.34 1.88 -0.10
CA ALA A 132 5.28 2.56 1.19
C ALA A 132 4.42 1.78 2.20
N VAL A 133 3.21 1.38 1.79
CA VAL A 133 2.30 0.63 2.66
C VAL A 133 2.88 -0.73 3.03
N THR A 134 3.48 -1.45 2.08
CA THR A 134 4.08 -2.77 2.32
C THR A 134 5.25 -2.68 3.31
N ARG A 135 6.17 -1.73 3.12
CA ARG A 135 7.30 -1.50 4.05
C ARG A 135 6.81 -1.23 5.47
N ILE A 136 5.81 -0.35 5.62
CA ILE A 136 5.22 -0.01 6.91
C ILE A 136 4.56 -1.24 7.56
N LEU A 137 3.78 -2.02 6.81
CA LEU A 137 3.14 -3.23 7.33
C LEU A 137 4.16 -4.28 7.78
N ARG A 138 5.22 -4.52 6.98
CA ARG A 138 6.31 -5.42 7.36
C ARG A 138 7.02 -4.96 8.64
N ALA A 139 7.27 -3.66 8.78
CA ALA A 139 7.84 -3.10 9.99
C ALA A 139 6.92 -3.25 11.23
N PHE A 140 5.60 -3.26 11.03
CA PHE A 140 4.64 -3.65 12.07
C PHE A 140 4.60 -5.17 12.34
N GLY A 141 5.44 -5.97 11.68
CA GLY A 141 5.53 -7.43 11.84
C GLY A 141 4.39 -8.19 11.14
N TYR A 142 3.82 -7.64 10.08
CA TYR A 142 2.90 -8.40 9.22
C TYR A 142 3.68 -9.08 8.10
N ASN A 143 3.41 -10.36 7.90
CA ASN A 143 3.97 -11.16 6.82
C ASN A 143 3.17 -10.90 5.54
N ILE A 144 3.49 -9.83 4.82
CA ILE A 144 2.78 -9.38 3.62
C ILE A 144 3.71 -9.48 2.42
N CYS A 145 3.29 -10.28 1.41
CA CYS A 145 4.02 -10.48 0.14
C CYS A 145 5.52 -10.76 0.36
N GLU A 146 5.88 -11.67 1.30
CA GLU A 146 7.26 -11.85 1.80
C GLU A 146 8.28 -12.19 0.70
N ASP A 147 7.84 -12.90 -0.33
CA ASP A 147 8.69 -13.35 -1.44
C ASP A 147 8.84 -12.30 -2.56
N VAL A 148 8.30 -11.11 -2.39
CA VAL A 148 8.31 -10.03 -3.40
C VAL A 148 8.94 -8.78 -2.82
N GLU A 149 9.87 -8.16 -3.57
CA GLU A 149 10.43 -6.88 -3.15
C GLU A 149 9.34 -5.79 -3.11
N PRO A 150 9.36 -4.89 -2.12
CA PRO A 150 8.31 -3.89 -1.94
C PRO A 150 8.04 -3.02 -3.17
N ASP A 151 9.09 -2.64 -3.93
CA ASP A 151 9.02 -1.84 -5.15
C ASP A 151 8.39 -2.57 -6.36
N SER A 152 8.24 -3.89 -6.25
CA SER A 152 7.56 -4.72 -7.26
C SER A 152 6.09 -5.02 -6.92
N ILE A 153 5.62 -4.55 -5.76
CA ILE A 153 4.25 -4.80 -5.30
C ILE A 153 3.32 -3.72 -5.84
N THR A 154 2.33 -4.13 -6.63
CA THR A 154 1.27 -3.23 -7.11
C THR A 154 0.12 -3.11 -6.10
N PRO A 155 -0.73 -2.07 -6.19
CA PRO A 155 -1.93 -1.99 -5.35
C PRO A 155 -2.84 -3.21 -5.46
N GLU A 156 -2.91 -3.87 -6.63
CA GLU A 156 -3.69 -5.10 -6.84
C GLU A 156 -3.10 -6.28 -6.07
N ILE A 157 -1.78 -6.50 -6.18
CA ILE A 157 -1.09 -7.59 -5.46
C ILE A 157 -1.31 -7.44 -3.96
N LEU A 158 -1.11 -6.23 -3.43
CA LEU A 158 -1.31 -5.94 -2.01
C LEU A 158 -2.78 -6.11 -1.59
N TYR A 159 -3.73 -5.73 -2.45
CA TYR A 159 -5.16 -5.87 -2.18
C TYR A 159 -5.59 -7.34 -2.06
N GLU A 160 -5.19 -8.18 -3.01
CA GLU A 160 -5.53 -9.61 -2.98
C GLU A 160 -4.88 -10.30 -1.77
N GLU A 161 -3.64 -9.97 -1.43
CA GLU A 161 -2.95 -10.47 -0.23
C GLU A 161 -3.67 -10.11 1.06
N LEU A 162 -4.08 -8.86 1.22
CA LEU A 162 -4.80 -8.41 2.43
C LEU A 162 -6.22 -8.97 2.50
N LYS A 163 -6.88 -9.15 1.36
CA LYS A 163 -8.18 -9.78 1.29
C LYS A 163 -8.14 -11.23 1.75
N GLU A 164 -7.05 -11.95 1.43
CA GLU A 164 -6.87 -13.33 1.89
C GLU A 164 -6.55 -13.41 3.39
N LYS A 165 -5.77 -12.46 3.92
CA LYS A 165 -5.24 -12.53 5.29
C LYS A 165 -6.05 -11.77 6.34
N TRP A 166 -6.82 -10.75 5.95
CA TRP A 166 -7.50 -9.84 6.89
C TRP A 166 -9.04 -9.81 6.72
N ASP A 167 -9.61 -10.52 5.73
CA ASP A 167 -11.04 -10.81 5.63
C ASP A 167 -11.41 -12.08 6.45
#